data_60447ccf1f44029a04f9b55c39620e43
#
_entry.id   60447ccf1f44029a04f9b55c39620e43
#
_cell.length_a   1.000
_cell.length_b   1.000
_cell.length_c   1.000
_cell.angle_alpha   90.00
_cell.angle_beta   90.00
_cell.angle_gamma   90.00
#
_symmetry.space_group_name_H-M   'P 1'
#
loop_
_entity.id
_entity.type
_entity.pdbx_description
1 polymer ?
#
loop_
_entity_poly.entity_id
_entity_poly.type
_entity_poly.pdbx_seq_one_letter_code
_entity_poly.pdbx_strand_id
1 'polypeptide(L)'
;MEIHLAGSRPTRRAPAEYFTGTVLQDPIIATEAPARVASTRVSFEPGARTAWHTHPLGQTLYVISGVGRVQAKNGPVREIRPGDVVWIPPGEKHWHGASPHNAMTHIAMQEALDGSYVTWMEHVTDAEYAVPLG
;
A
#
# COMPACT_ATOMS: atom_id res chain seq x y z
N MET A 1 5.37 -23.24 -14.98
CA MET A 1 6.20 -22.09 -14.60
C MET A 1 5.82 -20.91 -15.46
N GLU A 2 5.62 -19.73 -14.88
CA GLU A 2 5.29 -18.51 -15.62
C GLU A 2 6.37 -17.47 -15.38
N ILE A 3 6.75 -16.75 -16.43
CA ILE A 3 7.71 -15.65 -16.34
C ILE A 3 7.04 -14.40 -16.91
N HIS A 4 6.85 -13.41 -16.06
CA HIS A 4 6.34 -12.11 -16.46
C HIS A 4 7.53 -11.18 -16.68
N LEU A 5 7.85 -10.88 -17.92
CA LEU A 5 8.97 -10.02 -18.25
C LEU A 5 8.74 -8.59 -17.79
N ALA A 6 9.78 -7.93 -17.35
CA ALA A 6 9.71 -6.51 -17.00
C ALA A 6 9.20 -5.70 -18.20
N GLY A 7 8.26 -4.79 -17.96
CA GLY A 7 7.65 -3.96 -18.99
C GLY A 7 6.58 -4.64 -19.85
N SER A 8 6.30 -5.94 -19.62
CA SER A 8 5.28 -6.66 -20.38
C SER A 8 3.85 -6.34 -19.95
N ARG A 9 3.69 -5.77 -18.76
CA ARG A 9 2.39 -5.37 -18.20
C ARG A 9 2.42 -3.87 -17.89
N PRO A 10 1.39 -3.09 -18.29
CA PRO A 10 1.44 -1.65 -18.16
C PRO A 10 1.37 -1.19 -16.71
N THR A 11 2.06 -0.10 -16.42
CA THR A 11 1.84 0.68 -15.19
C THR A 11 0.46 1.31 -15.24
N ARG A 12 -0.25 1.31 -14.13
CA ARG A 12 -1.59 1.89 -14.01
C ARG A 12 -1.61 2.97 -12.95
N ARG A 13 -2.40 4.00 -13.17
CA ARG A 13 -2.71 4.97 -12.13
C ARG A 13 -3.74 4.37 -11.18
N ALA A 14 -3.46 4.45 -9.89
CA ALA A 14 -4.40 4.00 -8.87
C ALA A 14 -5.66 4.88 -8.85
N PRO A 15 -6.85 4.31 -8.60
CA PRO A 15 -8.10 5.06 -8.67
C PRO A 15 -8.25 6.08 -7.55
N ALA A 16 -8.72 7.27 -7.88
CA ALA A 16 -8.96 8.35 -6.92
C ALA A 16 -10.01 7.98 -5.85
N GLU A 17 -10.82 6.98 -6.10
CA GLU A 17 -11.77 6.44 -5.12
C GLU A 17 -11.08 5.91 -3.86
N TYR A 18 -9.85 5.34 -4.00
CA TYR A 18 -9.13 4.69 -2.92
C TYR A 18 -7.77 5.31 -2.60
N PHE A 19 -7.38 6.34 -3.35
CA PHE A 19 -6.09 7.01 -3.19
C PHE A 19 -6.23 8.51 -3.32
N THR A 20 -5.49 9.24 -2.50
CA THR A 20 -5.34 10.69 -2.62
C THR A 20 -3.98 10.99 -3.24
N GLY A 21 -3.94 11.91 -4.19
CA GLY A 21 -2.74 12.25 -4.95
C GLY A 21 -2.45 11.24 -6.06
N THR A 22 -1.28 11.36 -6.67
CA THR A 22 -0.86 10.48 -7.76
C THR A 22 -0.12 9.27 -7.23
N VAL A 23 -0.68 8.09 -7.53
CA VAL A 23 -0.12 6.79 -7.16
C VAL A 23 -0.09 5.91 -8.41
N LEU A 24 1.04 5.26 -8.66
CA LEU A 24 1.22 4.36 -9.78
C LEU A 24 1.37 2.94 -9.27
N GLN A 25 0.79 1.99 -10.00
CA GLN A 25 0.81 0.57 -9.65
C GLN A 25 1.37 -0.26 -10.79
N ASP A 26 2.33 -1.12 -10.46
CA ASP A 26 2.86 -2.13 -11.35
C ASP A 26 2.54 -3.51 -10.78
N PRO A 27 1.85 -4.39 -11.53
CA PRO A 27 1.52 -5.72 -11.04
C PRO A 27 2.78 -6.57 -10.87
N ILE A 28 2.85 -7.33 -9.77
CA ILE A 28 3.89 -8.34 -9.56
C ILE A 28 3.29 -9.71 -9.82
N ILE A 29 2.31 -10.12 -9.01
CA ILE A 29 1.62 -11.39 -9.18
C ILE A 29 0.20 -11.29 -8.61
N ALA A 30 -0.72 -11.99 -9.26
CA ALA A 30 -2.03 -12.30 -8.72
C ALA A 30 -2.27 -13.79 -8.99
N THR A 31 -2.18 -14.58 -7.94
CA THR A 31 -2.29 -16.02 -8.06
C THR A 31 -3.74 -16.47 -8.06
N GLU A 32 -3.96 -17.67 -8.62
CA GLU A 32 -5.26 -18.33 -8.61
C GLU A 32 -5.31 -19.41 -7.53
N ALA A 33 -6.51 -19.69 -7.04
CA ALA A 33 -6.72 -20.73 -6.04
C ALA A 33 -6.11 -22.09 -6.52
N PRO A 34 -5.48 -22.87 -5.62
CA PRO A 34 -5.48 -22.72 -4.17
C PRO A 34 -4.49 -21.69 -3.61
N ALA A 35 -3.63 -21.10 -4.43
CA ALA A 35 -2.78 -19.99 -3.99
C ALA A 35 -3.63 -18.75 -3.72
N ARG A 36 -3.16 -17.86 -2.83
CA ARG A 36 -3.93 -16.70 -2.35
C ARG A 36 -3.19 -15.39 -2.47
N VAL A 37 -1.90 -15.41 -2.75
CA VAL A 37 -1.08 -14.20 -2.73
C VAL A 37 -1.32 -13.32 -3.94
N ALA A 38 -1.42 -12.00 -3.69
CA ALA A 38 -1.30 -10.97 -4.71
C ALA A 38 -0.24 -9.97 -4.25
N SER A 39 0.49 -9.41 -5.18
CA SER A 39 1.55 -8.47 -4.89
C SER A 39 1.62 -7.40 -5.98
N THR A 40 1.87 -6.17 -5.54
CA THR A 40 1.92 -4.99 -6.41
C THR A 40 3.06 -4.08 -5.95
N ARG A 41 3.80 -3.53 -6.90
CA ARG A 41 4.72 -2.44 -6.65
C ARG A 41 3.92 -1.14 -6.73
N VAL A 42 3.96 -0.34 -5.67
CA VAL A 42 3.16 0.88 -5.55
C VAL A 42 4.09 2.07 -5.33
N SER A 43 3.99 3.06 -6.20
CA SER A 43 4.81 4.27 -6.16
C SER A 43 3.93 5.48 -5.88
N PHE A 44 4.22 6.16 -4.77
CA PHE A 44 3.48 7.33 -4.31
C PHE A 44 4.28 8.59 -4.58
N GLU A 45 3.69 9.58 -5.23
CA GLU A 45 4.28 10.92 -5.28
C GLU A 45 4.22 11.60 -3.91
N PRO A 46 5.02 12.65 -3.66
CA PRO A 46 4.97 13.36 -2.38
C PRO A 46 3.55 13.73 -1.98
N GLY A 47 3.17 13.41 -0.74
CA GLY A 47 1.84 13.68 -0.20
C GLY A 47 0.76 12.67 -0.58
N ALA A 48 1.01 11.80 -1.53
CA ALA A 48 0.05 10.78 -1.94
C ALA A 48 -0.06 9.64 -0.91
N ARG A 49 -1.27 9.11 -0.76
CA ARG A 49 -1.56 8.07 0.24
C ARG A 49 -2.78 7.24 -0.15
N THR A 50 -2.92 6.09 0.48
CA THR A 50 -4.14 5.28 0.40
C THR A 50 -5.26 5.89 1.23
N ALA A 51 -6.51 5.47 0.97
CA ALA A 51 -7.59 5.59 1.94
C ALA A 51 -7.32 4.68 3.15
N TRP A 52 -8.08 4.87 4.23
CA TRP A 52 -8.15 3.88 5.30
C TRP A 52 -8.69 2.56 4.75
N HIS A 53 -8.11 1.45 5.18
CA HIS A 53 -8.54 0.13 4.70
C HIS A 53 -8.08 -0.99 5.63
N THR A 54 -8.62 -2.18 5.36
CA THR A 54 -8.25 -3.42 6.06
C THR A 54 -7.97 -4.52 5.05
N HIS A 55 -7.20 -5.51 5.48
CA HIS A 55 -6.97 -6.75 4.72
C HIS A 55 -7.41 -7.95 5.54
N PRO A 56 -8.20 -8.88 4.97
CA PRO A 56 -8.74 -10.00 5.73
C PRO A 56 -7.67 -10.94 6.30
N LEU A 57 -6.53 -11.07 5.61
CA LEU A 57 -5.42 -11.92 6.04
C LEU A 57 -4.13 -11.14 6.31
N GLY A 58 -4.27 -9.83 6.51
CA GLY A 58 -3.11 -8.95 6.74
C GLY A 58 -2.40 -8.53 5.47
N GLN A 59 -1.41 -7.68 5.65
CA GLN A 59 -0.59 -7.16 4.56
C GLN A 59 0.86 -6.99 5.01
N THR A 60 1.79 -7.33 4.13
CA THR A 60 3.21 -7.00 4.30
C THR A 60 3.58 -5.90 3.31
N LEU A 61 4.26 -4.87 3.80
CA LEU A 61 4.87 -3.85 2.96
C LEU A 61 6.39 -3.98 3.07
N TYR A 62 7.06 -3.93 1.93
CA TYR A 62 8.52 -3.85 1.85
C TYR A 62 8.90 -2.57 1.11
N VAL A 63 9.55 -1.64 1.80
CA VAL A 63 9.91 -0.35 1.22
C VAL A 63 11.15 -0.50 0.34
N ILE A 64 11.05 0.00 -0.90
CA ILE A 64 12.13 -0.09 -1.89
C ILE A 64 12.90 1.22 -1.99
N SER A 65 12.21 2.36 -2.03
CA SER A 65 12.83 3.66 -2.24
C SER A 65 12.04 4.78 -1.59
N GLY A 66 12.70 5.90 -1.35
CA GLY A 66 12.07 7.12 -0.86
C GLY A 66 11.81 7.14 0.63
N VAL A 67 10.85 7.97 1.03
CA VAL A 67 10.44 8.14 2.43
C VAL A 67 8.92 8.10 2.49
N GLY A 68 8.39 7.20 3.30
CA GLY A 68 6.96 7.02 3.45
C GLY A 68 6.47 7.14 4.88
N ARG A 69 5.16 6.99 5.00
CA ARG A 69 4.44 7.03 6.27
C ARG A 69 3.42 5.91 6.34
N VAL A 70 3.18 5.42 7.53
CA VAL A 70 2.16 4.42 7.82
C VAL A 70 1.53 4.72 9.17
N GLN A 71 0.24 4.45 9.30
CA GLN A 71 -0.48 4.61 10.56
C GLN A 71 -1.55 3.54 10.70
N ALA A 72 -1.57 2.87 11.85
CA ALA A 72 -2.72 2.10 12.29
C ALA A 72 -3.72 3.04 12.97
N LYS A 73 -5.01 2.77 12.85
CA LYS A 73 -6.05 3.59 13.48
C LYS A 73 -5.80 3.70 14.99
N ASN A 74 -5.85 4.92 15.49
CA ASN A 74 -5.56 5.27 16.89
C ASN A 74 -4.08 5.09 17.31
N GLY A 75 -3.20 4.76 16.39
CA GLY A 75 -1.76 4.70 16.64
C GLY A 75 -1.01 5.92 16.13
N PRO A 76 0.30 5.98 16.37
CA PRO A 76 1.13 7.07 15.86
C PRO A 76 1.38 6.93 14.35
N VAL A 77 1.59 8.06 13.67
CA VAL A 77 2.13 8.06 12.32
C VAL A 77 3.61 7.74 12.38
N ARG A 78 4.03 6.70 11.67
CA ARG A 78 5.42 6.22 11.66
C ARG A 78 6.05 6.47 10.30
N GLU A 79 7.32 6.92 10.30
CA GLU A 79 8.10 7.01 9.07
C GLU A 79 8.64 5.62 8.69
N ILE A 80 8.63 5.34 7.38
CA ILE A 80 9.18 4.10 6.81
C ILE A 80 10.18 4.45 5.71
N ARG A 81 11.27 3.69 5.63
CA ARG A 81 12.41 3.91 4.72
C ARG A 81 12.83 2.64 4.02
N PRO A 82 13.65 2.71 2.96
CA PRO A 82 14.10 1.54 2.21
C PRO A 82 14.69 0.47 3.10
N GLY A 83 14.20 -0.77 2.90
CA GLY A 83 14.56 -1.93 3.70
C GLY A 83 13.64 -2.19 4.90
N ASP A 84 12.79 -1.24 5.26
CA ASP A 84 11.82 -1.46 6.33
C ASP A 84 10.73 -2.44 5.86
N VAL A 85 10.31 -3.29 6.78
CA VAL A 85 9.19 -4.20 6.60
C VAL A 85 8.09 -3.83 7.57
N VAL A 86 6.88 -3.65 7.05
CA VAL A 86 5.70 -3.37 7.85
C VAL A 86 4.78 -4.59 7.78
N TRP A 87 4.47 -5.17 8.92
CA TRP A 87 3.41 -6.19 9.00
C TRP A 87 2.15 -5.57 9.58
N ILE A 88 1.08 -5.65 8.81
CA ILE A 88 -0.24 -5.15 9.21
C ILE A 88 -1.12 -6.38 9.45
N PRO A 89 -1.53 -6.64 10.71
CA PRO A 89 -2.34 -7.82 11.02
C PRO A 89 -3.71 -7.83 10.33
N PRO A 90 -4.32 -9.01 10.19
CA PRO A 90 -5.67 -9.11 9.66
C PRO A 90 -6.65 -8.19 10.39
N GLY A 91 -7.45 -7.45 9.61
CA GLY A 91 -8.51 -6.58 10.13
C GLY A 91 -8.04 -5.26 10.73
N GLU A 92 -6.74 -4.98 10.76
CA GLU A 92 -6.25 -3.70 11.28
C GLU A 92 -6.48 -2.57 10.28
N LYS A 93 -7.27 -1.58 10.70
CA LYS A 93 -7.53 -0.38 9.91
C LYS A 93 -6.28 0.51 9.86
N HIS A 94 -5.81 0.81 8.67
CA HIS A 94 -4.54 1.51 8.45
C HIS A 94 -4.54 2.28 7.15
N TRP A 95 -3.53 3.10 6.97
CA TRP A 95 -3.16 3.72 5.70
C TRP A 95 -1.65 3.78 5.56
N HIS A 96 -1.18 3.92 4.32
CA HIS A 96 0.22 4.17 4.00
C HIS A 96 0.35 5.08 2.79
N GLY A 97 1.50 5.73 2.66
CA GLY A 97 1.76 6.64 1.58
C GLY A 97 3.16 7.26 1.66
N ALA A 98 3.39 8.26 0.80
CA ALA A 98 4.62 9.01 0.79
C ALA A 98 4.66 10.05 1.91
N SER A 99 5.86 10.51 2.23
CA SER A 99 6.04 11.71 3.06
C SER A 99 5.60 12.97 2.29
N PRO A 100 5.41 14.11 2.97
CA PRO A 100 4.94 15.33 2.29
C PRO A 100 5.85 15.85 1.17
N HIS A 101 7.15 15.59 1.26
CA HIS A 101 8.15 16.18 0.35
C HIS A 101 8.95 15.16 -0.45
N ASN A 102 8.78 13.86 -0.20
CA ASN A 102 9.51 12.80 -0.89
C ASN A 102 8.55 11.73 -1.39
N ALA A 103 8.82 11.22 -2.58
CA ALA A 103 8.14 10.05 -3.10
C ALA A 103 8.53 8.80 -2.30
N MET A 104 7.71 7.76 -2.37
CA MET A 104 8.00 6.48 -1.75
C MET A 104 7.48 5.35 -2.63
N THR A 105 8.26 4.29 -2.75
CA THR A 105 7.84 3.06 -3.43
C THR A 105 7.96 1.88 -2.47
N HIS A 106 6.92 1.06 -2.43
CA HIS A 106 6.95 -0.21 -1.70
C HIS A 106 6.38 -1.35 -2.55
N ILE A 107 6.68 -2.57 -2.14
CA ILE A 107 5.96 -3.77 -2.58
C ILE A 107 4.92 -4.07 -1.51
N ALA A 108 3.67 -4.24 -1.94
CA ALA A 108 2.58 -4.69 -1.08
C ALA A 108 2.27 -6.15 -1.40
N MET A 109 2.14 -6.97 -0.36
CA MET A 109 1.80 -8.39 -0.46
C MET A 109 0.64 -8.69 0.47
N GLN A 110 -0.41 -9.29 -0.04
CA GLN A 110 -1.57 -9.72 0.73
C GLN A 110 -2.17 -10.99 0.14
N GLU A 111 -2.98 -11.65 0.93
CA GLU A 111 -3.67 -12.87 0.52
C GLU A 111 -5.19 -12.64 0.43
N ALA A 112 -5.84 -13.33 -0.50
CA ALA A 112 -7.29 -13.30 -0.63
C ALA A 112 -7.95 -14.22 0.40
N LEU A 113 -9.07 -13.79 0.93
CA LEU A 113 -10.01 -14.62 1.68
C LEU A 113 -11.37 -14.53 0.97
N ASP A 114 -11.88 -15.67 0.52
CA ASP A 114 -13.13 -15.75 -0.23
C ASP A 114 -13.21 -14.76 -1.41
N GLY A 115 -12.08 -14.64 -2.12
CA GLY A 115 -11.96 -13.79 -3.31
C GLY A 115 -11.73 -12.30 -3.04
N SER A 116 -11.59 -11.88 -1.78
CA SER A 116 -11.35 -10.49 -1.42
C SER A 116 -9.98 -10.29 -0.78
N TYR A 117 -9.25 -9.27 -1.22
CA TYR A 117 -7.95 -8.89 -0.68
C TYR A 117 -8.01 -7.73 0.28
N VAL A 118 -9.04 -6.86 0.18
CA VAL A 118 -9.07 -5.56 0.83
C VAL A 118 -10.50 -5.10 1.03
N THR A 119 -10.73 -4.37 2.13
CA THR A 119 -11.95 -3.58 2.35
C THR A 119 -11.55 -2.11 2.44
N TRP A 120 -11.95 -1.34 1.44
CA TRP A 120 -11.69 0.09 1.38
C TRP A 120 -12.68 0.86 2.24
N MET A 121 -12.18 1.87 2.93
CA MET A 121 -12.93 2.74 3.83
C MET A 121 -12.77 4.21 3.41
N GLU A 122 -13.00 5.15 4.31
CA GLU A 122 -12.92 6.58 4.03
C GLU A 122 -11.50 7.04 3.69
N HIS A 123 -11.40 8.10 2.92
CA HIS A 123 -10.11 8.74 2.66
C HIS A 123 -9.47 9.25 3.94
N VAL A 124 -8.15 9.24 3.97
CA VAL A 124 -7.36 9.93 4.99
C VAL A 124 -7.45 11.42 4.71
N THR A 125 -8.00 12.19 5.65
CA THR A 125 -8.10 13.64 5.51
C THR A 125 -6.72 14.30 5.53
N ASP A 126 -6.62 15.52 4.99
CA ASP A 126 -5.37 16.28 5.05
C ASP A 126 -4.92 16.51 6.49
N ALA A 127 -5.87 16.74 7.40
CA ALA A 127 -5.58 16.91 8.83
C ALA A 127 -5.02 15.62 9.45
N GLU A 128 -5.58 14.47 9.15
CA GLU A 128 -5.08 13.16 9.62
C GLU A 128 -3.68 12.88 9.07
N TYR A 129 -3.48 13.17 7.78
CA TYR A 129 -2.18 12.98 7.13
C TYR A 129 -1.09 13.91 7.69
N ALA A 130 -1.43 15.14 8.08
CA ALA A 130 -0.51 16.14 8.56
C ALA A 130 -0.10 15.96 10.03
N VAL A 131 -0.65 14.97 10.74
CA VAL A 131 -0.26 14.67 12.12
C VAL A 131 1.25 14.42 12.19
N PRO A 132 1.97 15.08 13.13
CA PRO A 132 3.40 14.85 13.28
C PRO A 132 3.74 13.38 13.56
N LEU A 133 4.95 12.96 13.15
CA LEU A 133 5.46 11.63 13.47
C LEU A 133 5.50 11.43 14.98
N GLY A 134 5.04 10.27 15.38
CA GLY A 134 5.01 9.87 16.78
C GLY A 134 6.04 8.83 17.14
#